data_e5a809b22bf9d27cc77fef013bf61248
#
_entry.id   e5a809b22bf9d27cc77fef013bf61248
#
_cell.length_a   1.000
_cell.length_b   1.000
_cell.length_c   1.000
_cell.angle_alpha   90.00
_cell.angle_beta   90.00
_cell.angle_gamma   90.00
#
_symmetry.space_group_name_H-M   'P 1'
#
loop_
_entity.id
_entity.type
_entity.pdbx_description
1 polymer ?
#
loop_
_entity_poly.entity_id
_entity_poly.type
_entity_poly.pdbx_seq_one_letter_code
_entity_poly.pdbx_strand_id
1 'polypeptide(L)'
;MEQDTIAAISTAVSNSGIGIIRISGKDAVAVADRVYRSKGGKKRLADQPTHTIHYGYIVDQGETVDEVLVMLMRGPKSFTAEDTVEVNCHGGVYAMKRVLDVVLKNGARPAEPGEFTKRAFLNGRIDLSQAESVMDVIQAKNEYALKSSLQQLKGAVRTAIEELRSRILYQTAFIESALDDPEHISLDGYPDRLSEEVHQLQKTLSELIASSENGRILKEGIRTVILGKPNAGKSSLLNALVGEERAIVTDIAGTTRDALEETIAFQGITLNLIDTAGIRETEDVVEKIGVGRAIEKAGEADLILCVFDAARPLDENDREILKVIEGKQAILLLNKTDLAVILQETKLQELTGGRYPVVSVSAKEQTGLSKLTEQIHNLFYQGEISVQDELYITNARQKHALLDAAEGLQRVQESISLGMPEDFYSIDLLAAYEALGTITGETVGEDLVNEIFSRFCMGK
;
A
#
# COMPACT_ATOMS: atom_id res chain seq x y z
N MET A 1 -28.78 9.92 -3.60
CA MET A 1 -28.38 9.79 -2.17
C MET A 1 -28.82 11.04 -1.44
N GLU A 2 -29.55 10.91 -0.32
CA GLU A 2 -29.78 12.04 0.57
C GLU A 2 -28.42 12.51 1.09
N GLN A 3 -28.11 13.78 0.82
CA GLN A 3 -26.86 14.40 1.27
C GLN A 3 -26.97 14.75 2.76
N ASP A 4 -26.91 13.74 3.62
CA ASP A 4 -26.91 13.90 5.05
C ASP A 4 -25.55 14.39 5.58
N THR A 5 -25.54 14.90 6.80
CA THR A 5 -24.30 15.39 7.45
C THR A 5 -23.77 14.32 8.38
N ILE A 6 -22.49 13.97 8.22
CA ILE A 6 -21.79 12.95 8.99
C ILE A 6 -20.75 13.54 9.93
N ALA A 7 -20.47 12.81 11.02
CA ALA A 7 -19.39 13.18 11.94
C ALA A 7 -18.67 11.95 12.51
N ALA A 8 -17.36 12.09 12.73
CA ALA A 8 -16.54 11.09 13.41
C ALA A 8 -15.32 11.70 14.09
N ILE A 9 -14.69 10.93 15.00
CA ILE A 9 -13.35 11.20 15.50
C ILE A 9 -12.35 10.85 14.39
N SER A 10 -11.54 11.83 13.97
CA SER A 10 -10.58 11.69 12.87
C SER A 10 -9.13 11.51 13.34
N THR A 11 -8.87 11.50 14.63
CA THR A 11 -7.59 11.18 15.26
C THR A 11 -7.64 9.80 15.91
N ALA A 12 -6.48 9.24 16.28
CA ALA A 12 -6.44 8.01 17.06
C ALA A 12 -7.24 8.14 18.35
N VAL A 13 -8.02 7.10 18.69
CA VAL A 13 -8.83 7.07 19.93
C VAL A 13 -7.95 6.62 21.11
N SER A 14 -7.02 7.50 21.48
CA SER A 14 -6.10 7.31 22.62
C SER A 14 -5.91 8.64 23.31
N ASN A 15 -5.41 8.63 24.56
CA ASN A 15 -5.10 9.88 25.26
C ASN A 15 -3.94 10.61 24.57
N SER A 16 -4.22 11.81 24.09
CA SER A 16 -3.28 12.67 23.37
C SER A 16 -3.52 14.14 23.75
N GLY A 17 -2.68 15.06 23.29
CA GLY A 17 -2.88 16.49 23.55
C GLY A 17 -4.08 17.08 22.79
N ILE A 18 -4.39 16.56 21.60
CA ILE A 18 -5.44 17.07 20.71
C ILE A 18 -6.22 15.90 20.12
N GLY A 19 -7.56 16.06 20.06
CA GLY A 19 -8.46 15.22 19.28
C GLY A 19 -9.23 16.05 18.25
N ILE A 20 -9.56 15.45 17.12
CA ILE A 20 -10.28 16.11 16.03
C ILE A 20 -11.59 15.37 15.77
N ILE A 21 -12.71 16.09 15.88
CA ILE A 21 -14.00 15.65 15.38
C ILE A 21 -14.24 16.32 14.03
N ARG A 22 -14.41 15.52 12.98
CA ARG A 22 -14.71 16.01 11.63
C ARG A 22 -16.21 15.88 11.35
N ILE A 23 -16.78 16.92 10.77
CA ILE A 23 -18.17 16.99 10.33
C ILE A 23 -18.15 17.32 8.86
N SER A 24 -18.90 16.59 8.01
CA SER A 24 -18.99 16.84 6.57
C SER A 24 -20.42 16.68 6.07
N GLY A 25 -20.81 17.52 5.14
CA GLY A 25 -22.12 17.51 4.50
C GLY A 25 -22.71 18.91 4.38
N LYS A 26 -23.88 19.00 3.74
CA LYS A 26 -24.56 20.29 3.47
C LYS A 26 -24.87 21.12 4.72
N ASP A 27 -25.10 20.47 5.84
CA ASP A 27 -25.46 21.11 7.10
C ASP A 27 -24.29 21.14 8.11
N ALA A 28 -23.05 20.79 7.70
CA ALA A 28 -21.89 20.69 8.58
C ALA A 28 -21.65 21.98 9.37
N VAL A 29 -21.71 23.12 8.71
CA VAL A 29 -21.55 24.44 9.35
C VAL A 29 -22.70 24.75 10.29
N ALA A 30 -23.95 24.44 9.92
CA ALA A 30 -25.13 24.69 10.75
C ALA A 30 -25.13 23.81 12.00
N VAL A 31 -24.72 22.53 11.89
CA VAL A 31 -24.56 21.61 13.02
C VAL A 31 -23.50 22.12 13.97
N ALA A 32 -22.33 22.50 13.46
CA ALA A 32 -21.26 23.07 14.28
C ALA A 32 -21.68 24.38 14.97
N ASP A 33 -22.39 25.26 14.28
CA ASP A 33 -22.83 26.56 14.79
C ASP A 33 -23.85 26.43 15.96
N ARG A 34 -24.64 25.33 15.99
CA ARG A 34 -25.60 25.04 17.09
C ARG A 34 -24.87 24.74 18.41
N VAL A 35 -23.70 24.10 18.33
CA VAL A 35 -22.96 23.63 19.51
C VAL A 35 -21.78 24.52 19.88
N TYR A 36 -21.35 25.40 18.97
CA TYR A 36 -20.21 26.29 19.17
C TYR A 36 -20.62 27.64 19.84
N ARG A 37 -19.77 28.13 20.73
CA ARG A 37 -19.86 29.46 21.31
C ARG A 37 -18.49 30.15 21.24
N SER A 38 -18.41 31.26 20.52
CA SER A 38 -17.19 32.06 20.50
C SER A 38 -16.92 32.68 21.87
N LYS A 39 -15.64 32.89 22.21
CA LYS A 39 -15.24 33.50 23.50
C LYS A 39 -15.94 34.86 23.82
N GLY A 40 -16.23 35.65 22.81
CA GLY A 40 -16.97 36.90 22.91
C GLY A 40 -18.48 36.79 22.76
N GLY A 41 -19.02 35.58 22.56
CA GLY A 41 -20.47 35.30 22.41
C GLY A 41 -21.17 35.84 21.16
N LYS A 42 -20.44 36.55 20.28
CA LYS A 42 -21.04 37.32 19.18
C LYS A 42 -20.79 36.72 17.77
N LYS A 43 -19.82 35.83 17.63
CA LYS A 43 -19.47 35.25 16.29
C LYS A 43 -20.22 33.97 16.06
N ARG A 44 -20.83 33.85 14.88
CA ARG A 44 -21.43 32.62 14.34
C ARG A 44 -20.50 32.05 13.29
N LEU A 45 -20.35 30.74 13.22
CA LEU A 45 -19.56 30.05 12.20
C LEU A 45 -20.16 30.21 10.80
N ALA A 46 -21.49 30.27 10.73
CA ALA A 46 -22.22 30.47 9.48
C ALA A 46 -21.82 31.76 8.75
N ASP A 47 -21.46 32.81 9.49
CA ASP A 47 -21.11 34.13 8.96
C ASP A 47 -19.60 34.27 8.66
N GLN A 48 -18.80 33.22 8.93
CA GLN A 48 -17.35 33.29 8.76
C GLN A 48 -16.90 32.80 7.38
N PRO A 49 -15.80 33.37 6.85
CA PRO A 49 -15.25 32.92 5.57
C PRO A 49 -14.63 31.50 5.70
N THR A 50 -14.50 30.83 4.53
CA THR A 50 -13.84 29.53 4.45
C THR A 50 -12.35 29.62 4.78
N HIS A 51 -11.75 28.51 5.22
CA HIS A 51 -10.33 28.37 5.58
C HIS A 51 -9.92 29.30 6.74
N THR A 52 -10.80 29.38 7.74
CA THR A 52 -10.56 30.16 8.96
C THR A 52 -10.65 29.29 10.20
N ILE A 53 -9.96 29.72 11.26
CA ILE A 53 -9.93 29.04 12.57
C ILE A 53 -10.56 29.94 13.62
N HIS A 54 -11.42 29.37 14.45
CA HIS A 54 -12.19 30.07 15.44
C HIS A 54 -12.00 29.45 16.82
N TYR A 55 -11.53 30.25 17.78
CA TYR A 55 -11.41 29.86 19.16
C TYR A 55 -12.73 30.03 19.89
N GLY A 56 -13.12 29.03 20.70
CA GLY A 56 -14.35 29.08 21.50
C GLY A 56 -14.57 27.80 22.30
N TYR A 57 -15.83 27.49 22.51
CA TYR A 57 -16.27 26.39 23.38
C TYR A 57 -17.32 25.56 22.66
N ILE A 58 -17.31 24.24 22.89
CA ILE A 58 -18.47 23.38 22.62
C ILE A 58 -19.36 23.39 23.86
N VAL A 59 -20.65 23.59 23.62
CA VAL A 59 -21.66 23.76 24.69
C VAL A 59 -22.80 22.77 24.44
N ASP A 60 -23.22 22.07 25.49
CA ASP A 60 -24.39 21.20 25.54
C ASP A 60 -25.37 21.72 26.60
N GLN A 61 -26.59 22.08 26.21
CA GLN A 61 -27.66 22.59 27.12
C GLN A 61 -27.21 23.73 28.06
N GLY A 62 -26.27 24.57 27.61
CA GLY A 62 -25.75 25.71 28.38
C GLY A 62 -24.48 25.41 29.17
N GLU A 63 -24.08 24.15 29.30
CA GLU A 63 -22.84 23.76 29.96
C GLU A 63 -21.68 23.66 28.96
N THR A 64 -20.49 24.12 29.34
CA THR A 64 -19.29 24.00 28.55
C THR A 64 -18.80 22.55 28.60
N VAL A 65 -18.68 21.92 27.40
CA VAL A 65 -18.19 20.56 27.24
C VAL A 65 -16.68 20.57 27.08
N ASP A 66 -16.16 21.47 26.22
CA ASP A 66 -14.71 21.61 25.99
C ASP A 66 -14.37 22.98 25.40
N GLU A 67 -13.11 23.36 25.54
CA GLU A 67 -12.49 24.53 24.90
C GLU A 67 -11.83 24.08 23.61
N VAL A 68 -12.15 24.75 22.48
CA VAL A 68 -11.85 24.21 21.14
C VAL A 68 -11.33 25.27 20.18
N LEU A 69 -10.63 24.77 19.14
CA LEU A 69 -10.41 25.49 17.89
C LEU A 69 -11.26 24.86 16.80
N VAL A 70 -12.11 25.63 16.14
CA VAL A 70 -12.98 25.16 15.06
C VAL A 70 -12.44 25.65 13.73
N MET A 71 -12.13 24.72 12.83
CA MET A 71 -11.67 24.98 11.47
C MET A 71 -12.85 24.85 10.51
N LEU A 72 -13.05 25.85 9.65
CA LEU A 72 -14.16 25.91 8.69
C LEU A 72 -13.64 25.81 7.27
N MET A 73 -14.14 24.85 6.50
CA MET A 73 -13.83 24.63 5.09
C MET A 73 -15.13 24.46 4.29
N ARG A 74 -15.40 25.37 3.35
CA ARG A 74 -16.60 25.26 2.51
C ARG A 74 -16.28 24.56 1.21
N GLY A 75 -17.22 23.75 0.76
CA GLY A 75 -17.16 23.10 -0.54
C GLY A 75 -17.04 24.10 -1.70
N PRO A 76 -16.40 23.71 -2.82
CA PRO A 76 -15.73 22.42 -3.06
C PRO A 76 -14.28 22.35 -2.52
N LYS A 77 -13.76 23.40 -1.87
CA LYS A 77 -12.38 23.47 -1.35
C LYS A 77 -12.26 22.84 0.05
N SER A 78 -12.58 21.55 0.16
CA SER A 78 -12.49 20.74 1.37
C SER A 78 -12.01 19.34 1.03
N PHE A 79 -11.82 18.46 2.03
CA PHE A 79 -11.42 17.08 1.77
C PHE A 79 -12.49 16.28 1.03
N THR A 80 -13.75 16.43 1.39
CA THR A 80 -14.89 15.72 0.78
C THR A 80 -15.51 16.43 -0.41
N ALA A 81 -15.04 17.63 -0.74
CA ALA A 81 -15.67 18.61 -1.62
C ALA A 81 -17.04 19.11 -1.11
N GLU A 82 -17.46 18.75 0.10
CA GLU A 82 -18.62 19.27 0.80
C GLU A 82 -18.20 20.35 1.83
N ASP A 83 -19.15 21.03 2.46
CA ASP A 83 -18.87 21.82 3.64
C ASP A 83 -18.30 20.91 4.74
N THR A 84 -17.14 21.26 5.27
CA THR A 84 -16.44 20.48 6.29
C THR A 84 -16.07 21.37 7.46
N VAL A 85 -16.32 20.88 8.67
CA VAL A 85 -15.90 21.52 9.92
C VAL A 85 -15.06 20.55 10.72
N GLU A 86 -13.90 21.00 11.21
CA GLU A 86 -13.08 20.25 12.15
C GLU A 86 -13.06 20.94 13.50
N VAL A 87 -13.46 20.22 14.53
CA VAL A 87 -13.43 20.65 15.92
C VAL A 87 -12.21 20.03 16.58
N ASN A 88 -11.18 20.85 16.82
CA ASN A 88 -9.99 20.47 17.57
C ASN A 88 -10.26 20.66 19.05
N CYS A 89 -10.46 19.58 19.76
CA CYS A 89 -10.74 19.51 21.20
C CYS A 89 -9.57 18.90 21.97
N HIS A 90 -9.66 18.81 23.29
CA HIS A 90 -8.70 18.04 24.08
C HIS A 90 -8.76 16.55 23.72
N GLY A 91 -7.57 15.92 23.59
CA GLY A 91 -7.41 14.55 23.06
C GLY A 91 -7.66 13.44 24.09
N GLY A 92 -8.36 13.72 25.19
CA GLY A 92 -8.83 12.69 26.10
C GLY A 92 -9.96 11.88 25.46
N VAL A 93 -9.91 10.54 25.55
CA VAL A 93 -10.91 9.65 24.93
C VAL A 93 -12.33 10.03 25.34
N TYR A 94 -12.54 10.38 26.61
CA TYR A 94 -13.86 10.79 27.10
C TYR A 94 -14.28 12.14 26.55
N ALA A 95 -13.37 13.13 26.50
CA ALA A 95 -13.64 14.45 25.96
C ALA A 95 -14.05 14.39 24.48
N MET A 96 -13.27 13.66 23.65
CA MET A 96 -13.59 13.45 22.23
C MET A 96 -14.97 12.81 22.03
N LYS A 97 -15.30 11.76 22.80
CA LYS A 97 -16.61 11.12 22.74
C LYS A 97 -17.73 12.08 23.12
N ARG A 98 -17.56 12.89 24.17
CA ARG A 98 -18.56 13.90 24.59
C ARG A 98 -18.79 14.96 23.53
N VAL A 99 -17.72 15.47 22.89
CA VAL A 99 -17.85 16.45 21.80
C VAL A 99 -18.57 15.81 20.60
N LEU A 100 -18.21 14.57 20.21
CA LEU A 100 -18.90 13.85 19.14
C LEU A 100 -20.39 13.64 19.45
N ASP A 101 -20.73 13.19 20.66
CA ASP A 101 -22.12 12.98 21.09
C ASP A 101 -22.96 14.25 20.97
N VAL A 102 -22.38 15.40 21.33
CA VAL A 102 -23.06 16.70 21.22
C VAL A 102 -23.29 17.06 19.75
N VAL A 103 -22.33 16.82 18.87
CA VAL A 103 -22.46 17.05 17.43
C VAL A 103 -23.56 16.16 16.84
N LEU A 104 -23.57 14.87 17.19
CA LEU A 104 -24.56 13.91 16.70
C LEU A 104 -26.00 14.27 17.15
N LYS A 105 -26.17 14.66 18.41
CA LYS A 105 -27.47 15.15 18.94
C LYS A 105 -27.99 16.39 18.22
N ASN A 106 -27.10 17.15 17.58
CA ASN A 106 -27.43 18.40 16.92
C ASN A 106 -27.58 18.30 15.41
N GLY A 107 -27.69 17.07 14.85
CA GLY A 107 -28.13 16.85 13.47
C GLY A 107 -27.10 16.22 12.53
N ALA A 108 -25.95 15.76 13.02
CA ALA A 108 -25.09 14.85 12.29
C ALA A 108 -25.45 13.39 12.62
N ARG A 109 -25.18 12.45 11.71
CA ARG A 109 -25.12 11.02 12.03
C ARG A 109 -23.67 10.55 12.16
N PRO A 110 -23.43 9.39 12.81
CA PRO A 110 -22.09 8.78 12.76
C PRO A 110 -21.67 8.46 11.33
N ALA A 111 -20.41 8.76 11.00
CA ALA A 111 -19.83 8.35 9.75
C ALA A 111 -19.54 6.83 9.74
N GLU A 112 -19.66 6.20 8.60
CA GLU A 112 -19.20 4.84 8.35
C GLU A 112 -17.67 4.81 8.15
N PRO A 113 -17.02 3.63 8.26
CA PRO A 113 -15.61 3.47 7.89
C PRO A 113 -15.37 3.98 6.46
N GLY A 114 -14.33 4.80 6.28
CA GLY A 114 -13.95 5.35 4.97
C GLY A 114 -14.92 6.36 4.36
N GLU A 115 -16.00 6.75 5.02
CA GLU A 115 -17.08 7.53 4.40
C GLU A 115 -16.63 8.92 3.92
N PHE A 116 -15.72 9.58 4.60
CA PHE A 116 -15.20 10.88 4.13
C PHE A 116 -14.42 10.73 2.83
N THR A 117 -13.59 9.70 2.70
CA THR A 117 -12.84 9.41 1.47
C THR A 117 -13.77 8.95 0.35
N LYS A 118 -14.79 8.14 0.67
CA LYS A 118 -15.83 7.74 -0.27
C LYS A 118 -16.58 8.96 -0.83
N ARG A 119 -16.94 9.94 0.01
CA ARG A 119 -17.57 11.19 -0.45
C ARG A 119 -16.63 12.02 -1.32
N ALA A 120 -15.32 12.08 -0.98
CA ALA A 120 -14.33 12.73 -1.83
C ALA A 120 -14.27 12.09 -3.24
N PHE A 121 -14.36 10.76 -3.33
CA PHE A 121 -14.45 10.01 -4.58
C PHE A 121 -15.77 10.28 -5.31
N LEU A 122 -16.91 10.12 -4.65
CA LEU A 122 -18.23 10.33 -5.26
C LEU A 122 -18.46 11.76 -5.76
N ASN A 123 -17.85 12.74 -5.08
CA ASN A 123 -17.88 14.16 -5.48
C ASN A 123 -16.81 14.50 -6.54
N GLY A 124 -16.08 13.51 -7.06
CA GLY A 124 -15.10 13.69 -8.14
C GLY A 124 -13.83 14.44 -7.76
N ARG A 125 -13.57 14.62 -6.45
CA ARG A 125 -12.32 15.27 -6.00
C ARG A 125 -11.10 14.39 -6.18
N ILE A 126 -11.25 13.10 -5.96
CA ILE A 126 -10.24 12.06 -6.15
C ILE A 126 -10.83 10.89 -6.90
N ASP A 127 -10.03 10.15 -7.63
CA ASP A 127 -10.42 8.87 -8.21
C ASP A 127 -10.21 7.70 -7.22
N LEU A 128 -10.56 6.48 -7.64
CA LEU A 128 -10.48 5.31 -6.77
C LEU A 128 -9.01 4.94 -6.43
N SER A 129 -8.06 5.12 -7.36
CA SER A 129 -6.65 4.86 -7.11
C SER A 129 -6.06 5.84 -6.09
N GLN A 130 -6.45 7.11 -6.16
CA GLN A 130 -6.10 8.13 -5.17
C GLN A 130 -6.75 7.87 -3.82
N ALA A 131 -8.01 7.38 -3.79
CA ALA A 131 -8.69 7.01 -2.57
C ALA A 131 -7.96 5.86 -1.84
N GLU A 132 -7.59 4.81 -2.56
CA GLU A 132 -6.79 3.71 -2.01
C GLU A 132 -5.44 4.20 -1.45
N SER A 133 -4.77 5.13 -2.15
CA SER A 133 -3.49 5.68 -1.72
C SER A 133 -3.57 6.53 -0.44
N VAL A 134 -4.75 7.05 -0.06
CA VAL A 134 -4.94 7.71 1.26
C VAL A 134 -4.64 6.73 2.40
N MET A 135 -5.10 5.48 2.29
CA MET A 135 -4.80 4.46 3.29
C MET A 135 -3.33 4.03 3.24
N ASP A 136 -2.76 3.94 2.05
CA ASP A 136 -1.35 3.58 1.88
C ASP A 136 -0.41 4.61 2.52
N VAL A 137 -0.72 5.91 2.41
CA VAL A 137 0.01 6.99 3.11
C VAL A 137 -0.08 6.83 4.63
N ILE A 138 -1.27 6.48 5.16
CA ILE A 138 -1.48 6.33 6.61
C ILE A 138 -0.75 5.09 7.15
N GLN A 139 -0.70 4.02 6.36
CA GLN A 139 -0.12 2.72 6.74
C GLN A 139 1.35 2.56 6.34
N ALA A 140 1.94 3.56 5.68
CA ALA A 140 3.33 3.50 5.22
C ALA A 140 4.29 3.22 6.38
N LYS A 141 5.08 2.16 6.27
CA LYS A 141 6.02 1.70 7.31
C LYS A 141 7.46 2.16 7.06
N ASN A 142 7.74 2.72 5.88
CA ASN A 142 9.05 3.21 5.49
C ASN A 142 8.95 4.40 4.54
N GLU A 143 10.07 5.09 4.31
CA GLU A 143 10.13 6.28 3.45
C GLU A 143 9.74 5.99 1.99
N TYR A 144 10.14 4.84 1.47
CA TYR A 144 9.84 4.45 0.08
C TYR A 144 8.34 4.21 -0.12
N ALA A 145 7.69 3.48 0.81
CA ALA A 145 6.24 3.28 0.80
C ALA A 145 5.50 4.61 0.86
N LEU A 146 5.91 5.52 1.76
CA LEU A 146 5.31 6.84 1.88
C LEU A 146 5.45 7.65 0.59
N LYS A 147 6.63 7.67 -0.02
CA LYS A 147 6.91 8.43 -1.25
C LYS A 147 6.09 7.90 -2.43
N SER A 148 6.04 6.57 -2.62
CA SER A 148 5.22 5.93 -3.64
C SER A 148 3.73 6.25 -3.45
N SER A 149 3.21 6.11 -2.23
CA SER A 149 1.81 6.42 -1.91
C SER A 149 1.47 7.89 -2.15
N LEU A 150 2.38 8.82 -1.85
CA LEU A 150 2.20 10.23 -2.14
C LEU A 150 2.18 10.54 -3.64
N GLN A 151 2.96 9.83 -4.46
CA GLN A 151 2.91 9.97 -5.92
C GLN A 151 1.55 9.49 -6.47
N GLN A 152 1.07 8.34 -5.99
CA GLN A 152 -0.25 7.83 -6.37
C GLN A 152 -1.37 8.79 -5.92
N LEU A 153 -1.29 9.33 -4.71
CA LEU A 153 -2.24 10.32 -4.19
C LEU A 153 -2.27 11.61 -5.05
N LYS A 154 -1.13 11.98 -5.67
CA LYS A 154 -1.05 13.09 -6.63
C LYS A 154 -1.64 12.75 -8.01
N GLY A 155 -2.06 11.50 -8.25
CA GLY A 155 -2.71 11.07 -9.47
C GLY A 155 -1.79 10.46 -10.53
N ALA A 156 -0.60 9.99 -10.17
CA ALA A 156 0.32 9.38 -11.13
C ALA A 156 -0.29 8.15 -11.83
N VAL A 157 -0.98 7.26 -11.08
CA VAL A 157 -1.71 6.12 -11.65
C VAL A 157 -2.81 6.59 -12.57
N ARG A 158 -3.62 7.55 -12.14
CA ARG A 158 -4.70 8.13 -12.95
C ARG A 158 -4.17 8.60 -14.30
N THR A 159 -3.11 9.41 -14.32
CA THR A 159 -2.54 9.96 -15.55
C THR A 159 -2.09 8.87 -16.52
N ALA A 160 -1.39 7.84 -16.02
CA ALA A 160 -0.95 6.72 -16.85
C ALA A 160 -2.12 5.92 -17.44
N ILE A 161 -3.16 5.68 -16.64
CA ILE A 161 -4.37 4.95 -17.09
C ILE A 161 -5.18 5.78 -18.09
N GLU A 162 -5.36 7.08 -17.86
CA GLU A 162 -6.07 7.98 -18.79
C GLU A 162 -5.35 8.05 -20.14
N GLU A 163 -4.02 8.06 -20.18
CA GLU A 163 -3.25 8.03 -21.43
C GLU A 163 -3.49 6.73 -22.20
N LEU A 164 -3.38 5.55 -21.55
CA LEU A 164 -3.65 4.26 -22.19
C LEU A 164 -5.09 4.20 -22.72
N ARG A 165 -6.06 4.58 -21.90
CA ARG A 165 -7.48 4.59 -22.30
C ARG A 165 -7.77 5.52 -23.46
N SER A 166 -7.17 6.72 -23.48
CA SER A 166 -7.33 7.67 -24.58
C SER A 166 -6.83 7.08 -25.91
N ARG A 167 -5.70 6.39 -25.88
CA ARG A 167 -5.14 5.72 -27.07
C ARG A 167 -6.05 4.59 -27.55
N ILE A 168 -6.57 3.74 -26.66
CA ILE A 168 -7.50 2.65 -27.00
C ILE A 168 -8.81 3.23 -27.58
N LEU A 169 -9.37 4.23 -26.92
CA LEU A 169 -10.62 4.87 -27.35
C LEU A 169 -10.49 5.50 -28.75
N TYR A 170 -9.34 6.11 -29.04
CA TYR A 170 -9.07 6.65 -30.37
C TYR A 170 -9.13 5.55 -31.44
N GLN A 171 -8.53 4.38 -31.20
CA GLN A 171 -8.56 3.26 -32.16
C GLN A 171 -9.98 2.72 -32.34
N THR A 172 -10.71 2.55 -31.25
CA THR A 172 -12.12 2.10 -31.31
C THR A 172 -12.98 3.07 -32.10
N ALA A 173 -12.91 4.36 -31.78
CA ALA A 173 -13.68 5.40 -32.47
C ALA A 173 -13.32 5.48 -33.98
N PHE A 174 -12.05 5.27 -34.33
CA PHE A 174 -11.62 5.25 -35.72
C PHE A 174 -12.24 4.08 -36.47
N ILE A 175 -12.21 2.85 -35.90
CA ILE A 175 -12.84 1.68 -36.51
C ILE A 175 -14.34 1.90 -36.72
N GLU A 176 -15.05 2.34 -35.68
CA GLU A 176 -16.49 2.58 -35.74
C GLU A 176 -16.85 3.62 -36.79
N SER A 177 -16.09 4.72 -36.83
CA SER A 177 -16.29 5.76 -37.85
C SER A 177 -16.07 5.24 -39.28
N ALA A 178 -15.07 4.37 -39.48
CA ALA A 178 -14.79 3.79 -40.78
C ALA A 178 -15.85 2.75 -41.21
N LEU A 179 -16.42 2.02 -40.27
CA LEU A 179 -17.52 1.09 -40.53
C LEU A 179 -18.84 1.81 -40.86
N ASP A 180 -19.06 2.96 -40.22
CA ASP A 180 -20.26 3.80 -40.47
C ASP A 180 -20.18 4.57 -41.82
N ASP A 181 -18.98 5.02 -42.21
CA ASP A 181 -18.75 5.82 -43.43
C ASP A 181 -17.57 5.27 -44.26
N PRO A 182 -17.73 4.07 -44.84
CA PRO A 182 -16.65 3.40 -45.60
C PRO A 182 -16.30 4.08 -46.92
N GLU A 183 -17.16 5.00 -47.43
CA GLU A 183 -16.88 5.77 -48.64
C GLU A 183 -15.83 6.86 -48.43
N HIS A 184 -15.72 7.39 -47.19
CA HIS A 184 -14.82 8.50 -46.87
C HIS A 184 -13.66 8.10 -45.95
N ILE A 185 -13.78 6.98 -45.18
CA ILE A 185 -12.76 6.52 -44.24
C ILE A 185 -12.35 5.10 -44.61
N SER A 186 -11.11 4.96 -45.13
CA SER A 186 -10.58 3.64 -45.51
C SER A 186 -9.84 2.95 -44.38
N LEU A 187 -10.09 1.65 -44.22
CA LEU A 187 -9.36 0.76 -43.31
C LEU A 187 -8.16 0.05 -44.03
N ASP A 188 -7.82 0.41 -45.28
CA ASP A 188 -6.71 -0.18 -45.98
C ASP A 188 -5.39 0.01 -45.23
N GLY A 189 -4.70 -1.10 -44.91
CA GLY A 189 -3.46 -1.11 -44.15
C GLY A 189 -3.63 -0.68 -42.68
N TYR A 190 -4.87 -0.55 -42.21
CA TYR A 190 -5.14 -0.22 -40.82
C TYR A 190 -4.80 -1.34 -39.83
N PRO A 191 -5.02 -2.64 -40.13
CA PRO A 191 -4.63 -3.73 -39.24
C PRO A 191 -3.14 -3.71 -38.88
N ASP A 192 -2.25 -3.40 -39.83
CA ASP A 192 -0.81 -3.30 -39.53
C ASP A 192 -0.48 -2.14 -38.57
N ARG A 193 -1.12 -0.98 -38.77
CA ARG A 193 -0.96 0.18 -37.88
C ARG A 193 -1.54 -0.08 -36.51
N LEU A 194 -2.70 -0.71 -36.43
CA LEU A 194 -3.31 -1.09 -35.17
C LEU A 194 -2.44 -2.12 -34.42
N SER A 195 -1.88 -3.10 -35.13
CA SER A 195 -0.97 -4.08 -34.56
C SER A 195 0.25 -3.43 -33.91
N GLU A 196 0.87 -2.44 -34.54
CA GLU A 196 1.99 -1.69 -33.96
C GLU A 196 1.57 -0.91 -32.73
N GLU A 197 0.43 -0.23 -32.77
CA GLU A 197 -0.12 0.52 -31.63
C GLU A 197 -0.45 -0.40 -30.44
N VAL A 198 -1.10 -1.54 -30.70
CA VAL A 198 -1.41 -2.56 -29.67
C VAL A 198 -0.12 -3.10 -29.05
N HIS A 199 0.92 -3.32 -29.85
CA HIS A 199 2.21 -3.76 -29.32
C HIS A 199 2.83 -2.74 -28.37
N GLN A 200 2.74 -1.45 -28.67
CA GLN A 200 3.22 -0.40 -27.79
C GLN A 200 2.40 -0.31 -26.49
N LEU A 201 1.06 -0.44 -26.60
CA LEU A 201 0.17 -0.49 -25.43
C LEU A 201 0.51 -1.69 -24.54
N GLN A 202 0.69 -2.87 -25.12
CA GLN A 202 1.07 -4.09 -24.39
C GLN A 202 2.43 -3.94 -23.67
N LYS A 203 3.40 -3.28 -24.31
CA LYS A 203 4.69 -2.98 -23.67
C LYS A 203 4.51 -2.12 -22.43
N THR A 204 3.78 -1.01 -22.54
CA THR A 204 3.51 -0.13 -21.39
C THR A 204 2.76 -0.85 -20.27
N LEU A 205 1.74 -1.67 -20.60
CA LEU A 205 1.03 -2.48 -19.61
C LEU A 205 1.97 -3.50 -18.93
N SER A 206 2.86 -4.13 -19.67
CA SER A 206 3.82 -5.09 -19.12
C SER A 206 4.78 -4.43 -18.14
N GLU A 207 5.25 -3.22 -18.42
CA GLU A 207 6.07 -2.41 -17.50
C GLU A 207 5.31 -2.07 -16.21
N LEU A 208 4.05 -1.64 -16.31
CA LEU A 208 3.20 -1.37 -15.15
C LEU A 208 2.92 -2.64 -14.33
N ILE A 209 2.63 -3.76 -14.98
CA ILE A 209 2.40 -5.05 -14.31
C ILE A 209 3.68 -5.51 -13.60
N ALA A 210 4.84 -5.42 -14.25
CA ALA A 210 6.13 -5.76 -13.64
C ALA A 210 6.44 -4.90 -12.41
N SER A 211 6.09 -3.60 -12.45
CA SER A 211 6.26 -2.70 -11.31
C SER A 211 5.45 -3.13 -10.07
N SER A 212 4.40 -3.95 -10.23
CA SER A 212 3.51 -4.34 -9.14
C SER A 212 4.17 -5.24 -8.09
N GLU A 213 5.14 -6.07 -8.46
CA GLU A 213 5.88 -6.90 -7.49
C GLU A 213 6.76 -6.02 -6.59
N ASN A 214 7.46 -5.05 -7.18
CA ASN A 214 8.24 -4.07 -6.44
C ASN A 214 7.31 -3.19 -5.57
N GLY A 215 6.16 -2.77 -6.10
CA GLY A 215 5.14 -2.03 -5.36
C GLY A 215 4.60 -2.79 -4.15
N ARG A 216 4.37 -4.10 -4.26
CA ARG A 216 3.98 -4.95 -3.14
C ARG A 216 5.05 -5.00 -2.06
N ILE A 217 6.30 -5.21 -2.45
CA ILE A 217 7.44 -5.26 -1.52
C ILE A 217 7.63 -3.92 -0.82
N LEU A 218 7.48 -2.80 -1.53
CA LEU A 218 7.56 -1.45 -0.96
C LEU A 218 6.48 -1.22 0.10
N LYS A 219 5.24 -1.62 -0.18
CA LYS A 219 4.07 -1.40 0.67
C LYS A 219 4.04 -2.35 1.87
N GLU A 220 4.13 -3.65 1.61
CA GLU A 220 3.95 -4.69 2.62
C GLU A 220 5.24 -5.01 3.37
N GLY A 221 6.39 -4.85 2.71
CA GLY A 221 7.68 -5.31 3.16
C GLY A 221 8.04 -6.68 2.59
N ILE A 222 9.28 -7.10 2.85
CA ILE A 222 9.87 -8.35 2.36
C ILE A 222 9.54 -9.47 3.34
N ARG A 223 8.75 -10.46 2.92
CA ARG A 223 8.51 -11.66 3.72
C ARG A 223 9.80 -12.46 3.82
N THR A 224 10.36 -12.52 5.03
CA THR A 224 11.70 -13.02 5.27
C THR A 224 11.69 -14.21 6.21
N VAL A 225 12.35 -15.30 5.85
CA VAL A 225 12.59 -16.43 6.72
C VAL A 225 14.08 -16.53 7.07
N ILE A 226 14.40 -16.85 8.34
CA ILE A 226 15.76 -17.08 8.80
C ILE A 226 15.98 -18.58 8.96
N LEU A 227 16.82 -19.16 8.09
CA LEU A 227 17.19 -20.57 8.14
C LEU A 227 18.62 -20.75 8.68
N GLY A 228 18.89 -21.87 9.29
CA GLY A 228 20.22 -22.21 9.81
C GLY A 228 20.12 -23.27 10.89
N LYS A 229 21.23 -23.96 11.16
CA LYS A 229 21.31 -24.97 12.20
C LYS A 229 21.06 -24.41 13.61
N PRO A 230 20.73 -25.27 14.59
CA PRO A 230 20.78 -24.90 16.01
C PRO A 230 22.14 -24.26 16.35
N ASN A 231 22.12 -23.19 17.14
CA ASN A 231 23.32 -22.47 17.58
C ASN A 231 24.14 -21.77 16.47
N ALA A 232 23.66 -21.67 15.24
CA ALA A 232 24.29 -20.85 14.19
C ALA A 232 24.17 -19.34 14.47
N GLY A 233 23.32 -18.94 15.43
CA GLY A 233 23.14 -17.56 15.84
C GLY A 233 21.90 -16.87 15.24
N LYS A 234 20.87 -17.63 14.86
CA LYS A 234 19.60 -17.11 14.33
C LYS A 234 18.92 -16.13 15.30
N SER A 235 18.78 -16.52 16.58
CA SER A 235 18.17 -15.65 17.61
C SER A 235 19.00 -14.39 17.88
N SER A 236 20.33 -14.51 17.83
CA SER A 236 21.24 -13.36 17.96
C SER A 236 21.12 -12.42 16.78
N LEU A 237 21.00 -12.95 15.56
CA LEU A 237 20.75 -12.16 14.35
C LEU A 237 19.41 -11.45 14.44
N LEU A 238 18.33 -12.16 14.82
CA LEU A 238 17.01 -11.58 15.04
C LEU A 238 17.08 -10.40 16.02
N ASN A 239 17.71 -10.60 17.18
CA ASN A 239 17.86 -9.55 18.18
C ASN A 239 18.72 -8.36 17.68
N ALA A 240 19.73 -8.59 16.86
CA ALA A 240 20.53 -7.54 16.24
C ALA A 240 19.73 -6.71 15.22
N LEU A 241 18.87 -7.39 14.43
CA LEU A 241 17.97 -6.72 13.48
C LEU A 241 16.89 -5.90 14.20
N VAL A 242 16.32 -6.41 15.28
CA VAL A 242 15.30 -5.70 16.11
C VAL A 242 15.89 -4.54 16.90
N GLY A 243 17.18 -4.61 17.26
CA GLY A 243 17.84 -3.66 18.16
C GLY A 243 18.16 -2.29 17.55
N GLU A 244 18.27 -2.18 16.21
CA GLU A 244 18.64 -0.91 15.55
C GLU A 244 17.48 0.09 15.44
N GLU A 245 16.24 -0.34 15.22
CA GLU A 245 15.06 0.52 15.34
C GLU A 245 13.84 -0.36 15.65
N ARG A 246 13.26 -0.18 16.82
CA ARG A 246 11.94 -0.78 17.10
C ARG A 246 10.92 -0.24 16.11
N ALA A 247 10.42 -1.10 15.22
CA ALA A 247 9.23 -0.78 14.46
C ALA A 247 8.14 -0.29 15.41
N ILE A 248 7.52 0.81 15.05
CA ILE A 248 6.30 1.26 15.72
C ILE A 248 5.27 0.16 15.46
N VAL A 249 5.14 -0.77 16.40
CA VAL A 249 4.03 -1.73 16.43
C VAL A 249 2.78 -0.88 16.66
N THR A 250 2.10 -0.52 15.62
CA THR A 250 0.74 0.01 15.75
C THR A 250 -0.15 -1.16 16.10
N ASP A 251 -0.53 -1.26 17.38
CA ASP A 251 -1.64 -2.09 17.84
C ASP A 251 -2.93 -1.62 17.17
N ILE A 252 -3.16 -2.02 15.94
CA ILE A 252 -4.48 -1.92 15.33
C ILE A 252 -5.24 -3.13 15.88
N ALA A 253 -6.08 -2.88 16.88
CA ALA A 253 -6.96 -3.89 17.44
C ALA A 253 -7.85 -4.48 16.34
N GLY A 254 -7.57 -5.72 15.91
CA GLY A 254 -8.38 -6.43 14.93
C GLY A 254 -7.66 -7.44 14.03
N THR A 255 -6.32 -7.44 13.96
CA THR A 255 -5.58 -8.31 13.01
C THR A 255 -4.78 -9.44 13.67
N THR A 256 -5.03 -9.75 14.95
CA THR A 256 -4.35 -10.84 15.65
C THR A 256 -5.18 -12.10 15.57
N ARG A 257 -4.91 -13.00 14.61
CA ARG A 257 -5.22 -14.44 14.78
C ARG A 257 -4.44 -15.44 13.93
N ASP A 258 -3.52 -15.04 13.06
CA ASP A 258 -2.71 -16.04 12.34
C ASP A 258 -1.22 -15.69 12.42
N ALA A 259 -0.42 -16.68 12.88
CA ALA A 259 1.04 -16.78 12.94
C ALA A 259 1.81 -15.51 13.39
N LEU A 260 2.65 -15.68 14.40
CA LEU A 260 3.59 -14.70 14.96
C LEU A 260 4.54 -14.12 13.86
N GLU A 261 4.02 -13.21 13.06
CA GLU A 261 4.82 -12.41 12.13
C GLU A 261 5.34 -11.18 12.89
N GLU A 262 6.65 -10.99 12.91
CA GLU A 262 7.29 -9.83 13.50
C GLU A 262 7.76 -8.89 12.38
N THR A 263 7.24 -7.67 12.33
CA THR A 263 7.68 -6.66 11.36
C THR A 263 8.85 -5.87 11.95
N ILE A 264 9.96 -5.82 11.24
CA ILE A 264 11.17 -5.08 11.61
C ILE A 264 11.43 -3.99 10.56
N ALA A 265 11.62 -2.75 11.01
CA ALA A 265 12.22 -1.70 10.19
C ALA A 265 13.74 -1.76 10.36
N PHE A 266 14.45 -2.08 9.29
CA PHE A 266 15.89 -2.24 9.30
C PHE A 266 16.51 -1.34 8.24
N GLN A 267 17.14 -0.24 8.66
CA GLN A 267 17.81 0.74 7.78
C GLN A 267 16.96 1.16 6.57
N GLY A 268 15.68 1.50 6.82
CA GLY A 268 14.75 1.95 5.78
C GLY A 268 14.06 0.82 5.00
N ILE A 269 14.39 -0.45 5.24
CA ILE A 269 13.76 -1.64 4.65
C ILE A 269 12.80 -2.25 5.67
N THR A 270 11.61 -2.66 5.22
CA THR A 270 10.66 -3.40 6.07
C THR A 270 10.82 -4.89 5.82
N LEU A 271 11.16 -5.67 6.87
CA LEU A 271 11.22 -7.12 6.85
C LEU A 271 10.07 -7.68 7.68
N ASN A 272 9.24 -8.53 7.09
CA ASN A 272 8.21 -9.29 7.79
C ASN A 272 8.76 -10.69 8.05
N LEU A 273 9.18 -10.93 9.29
CA LEU A 273 9.76 -12.22 9.67
C LEU A 273 8.68 -13.27 9.86
N ILE A 274 8.80 -14.36 9.12
CA ILE A 274 7.92 -15.52 9.21
C ILE A 274 8.48 -16.47 10.27
N ASP A 275 7.63 -16.92 11.23
CA ASP A 275 7.97 -17.92 12.25
C ASP A 275 9.05 -17.53 13.27
N THR A 276 8.88 -16.39 13.89
CA THR A 276 9.78 -15.99 14.99
C THR A 276 9.70 -16.90 16.22
N ALA A 277 8.62 -17.68 16.41
CA ALA A 277 8.47 -18.62 17.53
C ALA A 277 9.53 -19.73 17.50
N GLY A 278 9.80 -20.31 16.33
CA GLY A 278 10.84 -21.34 16.16
C GLY A 278 12.28 -20.81 16.32
N ILE A 279 12.46 -19.48 16.31
CA ILE A 279 13.74 -18.82 16.52
C ILE A 279 13.98 -18.48 17.99
N ARG A 280 12.90 -18.22 18.76
CA ARG A 280 12.96 -17.83 20.19
C ARG A 280 12.97 -19.02 21.15
N GLU A 281 12.37 -20.16 20.79
CA GLU A 281 12.41 -21.38 21.60
C GLU A 281 13.70 -22.16 21.31
N THR A 282 14.73 -21.89 22.11
CA THR A 282 15.92 -22.72 22.21
C THR A 282 15.67 -23.76 23.29
N GLU A 283 15.62 -25.03 22.91
CA GLU A 283 16.22 -26.21 23.52
C GLU A 283 15.48 -27.51 23.16
N ASP A 284 16.20 -28.38 22.47
CA ASP A 284 16.16 -29.84 22.51
C ASP A 284 15.00 -30.71 21.96
N VAL A 285 13.93 -30.20 21.33
CA VAL A 285 12.84 -31.12 20.89
C VAL A 285 12.60 -31.21 19.38
N VAL A 286 13.33 -30.49 18.50
CA VAL A 286 12.90 -30.32 17.09
C VAL A 286 13.96 -30.70 16.05
N GLU A 287 14.75 -31.75 16.24
CA GLU A 287 15.73 -32.18 15.22
C GLU A 287 15.14 -32.89 13.98
N LYS A 288 13.90 -33.38 14.02
CA LYS A 288 13.28 -34.09 12.87
C LYS A 288 12.04 -33.42 12.23
N ILE A 289 11.42 -32.46 12.90
CA ILE A 289 10.26 -31.74 12.37
C ILE A 289 10.68 -30.50 11.55
N GLY A 290 11.95 -30.07 11.64
CA GLY A 290 12.46 -28.79 11.12
C GLY A 290 12.57 -28.68 9.60
N VAL A 291 12.99 -29.74 8.90
CA VAL A 291 13.29 -29.63 7.45
C VAL A 291 12.00 -29.48 6.62
N GLY A 292 10.94 -30.20 6.94
CA GLY A 292 9.65 -30.08 6.23
C GLY A 292 9.02 -28.71 6.39
N ARG A 293 9.00 -28.17 7.62
CA ARG A 293 8.51 -26.81 7.89
C ARG A 293 9.40 -25.73 7.27
N ALA A 294 10.73 -25.95 7.26
CA ALA A 294 11.66 -25.01 6.62
C ALA A 294 11.42 -24.93 5.10
N ILE A 295 11.12 -26.06 4.45
CA ILE A 295 10.78 -26.10 3.01
C ILE A 295 9.46 -25.36 2.73
N GLU A 296 8.42 -25.62 3.53
CA GLU A 296 7.12 -24.97 3.41
C GLU A 296 7.25 -23.44 3.53
N LYS A 297 7.91 -22.99 4.59
CA LYS A 297 8.12 -21.55 4.87
C LYS A 297 9.04 -20.87 3.87
N ALA A 298 10.08 -21.56 3.41
CA ALA A 298 10.90 -21.09 2.32
C ALA A 298 10.09 -20.95 1.00
N GLY A 299 8.95 -21.68 0.88
CA GLY A 299 8.00 -21.54 -0.22
C GLY A 299 7.24 -20.23 -0.22
N GLU A 300 6.96 -19.69 0.96
CA GLU A 300 6.15 -18.49 1.16
C GLU A 300 6.98 -17.20 1.27
N ALA A 301 8.30 -17.33 1.49
CA ALA A 301 9.19 -16.21 1.71
C ALA A 301 9.64 -15.56 0.40
N ASP A 302 9.73 -14.24 0.41
CA ASP A 302 10.36 -13.44 -0.64
C ASP A 302 11.89 -13.47 -0.52
N LEU A 303 12.41 -13.55 0.74
CA LEU A 303 13.83 -13.59 1.07
C LEU A 303 14.13 -14.69 2.08
N ILE A 304 15.22 -15.41 1.84
CA ILE A 304 15.74 -16.39 2.79
C ILE A 304 17.11 -15.91 3.31
N LEU A 305 17.24 -15.69 4.61
CA LEU A 305 18.51 -15.42 5.27
C LEU A 305 19.08 -16.75 5.83
N CYS A 306 20.10 -17.32 5.16
CA CYS A 306 20.71 -18.56 5.59
C CYS A 306 21.91 -18.28 6.49
N VAL A 307 21.81 -18.67 7.77
CA VAL A 307 22.84 -18.40 8.79
C VAL A 307 23.76 -19.62 8.96
N PHE A 308 25.05 -19.42 8.68
CA PHE A 308 26.11 -20.39 8.88
C PHE A 308 27.07 -19.93 9.98
N ASP A 309 27.58 -20.85 10.77
CA ASP A 309 28.58 -20.58 11.81
C ASP A 309 29.99 -20.51 11.18
N ALA A 310 30.59 -19.31 11.10
CA ALA A 310 31.91 -19.12 10.51
C ALA A 310 33.04 -19.83 11.31
N ALA A 311 32.81 -20.14 12.60
CA ALA A 311 33.79 -20.79 13.46
C ALA A 311 33.78 -22.33 13.34
N ARG A 312 33.05 -22.91 12.39
CA ARG A 312 32.95 -24.37 12.19
C ARG A 312 33.01 -24.73 10.70
N PRO A 313 33.50 -25.94 10.37
CA PRO A 313 33.41 -26.47 9.02
C PRO A 313 31.94 -26.79 8.67
N LEU A 314 31.61 -26.76 7.39
CA LEU A 314 30.29 -27.20 6.89
C LEU A 314 30.10 -28.70 7.09
N ASP A 315 28.89 -29.10 7.48
CA ASP A 315 28.47 -30.49 7.58
C ASP A 315 27.29 -30.81 6.64
N GLU A 316 26.69 -31.97 6.81
CA GLU A 316 25.63 -32.49 5.95
C GLU A 316 24.32 -31.68 6.09
N ASN A 317 24.00 -31.20 7.29
CA ASN A 317 22.83 -30.38 7.57
C ASN A 317 22.93 -28.99 6.87
N ASP A 318 24.14 -28.40 6.81
CA ASP A 318 24.38 -27.17 6.05
C ASP A 318 24.13 -27.37 4.57
N ARG A 319 24.50 -28.52 4.01
CA ARG A 319 24.25 -28.85 2.61
C ARG A 319 22.77 -29.08 2.32
N GLU A 320 22.00 -29.63 3.26
CA GLU A 320 20.54 -29.75 3.14
C GLU A 320 19.87 -28.36 3.10
N ILE A 321 20.30 -27.42 3.93
CA ILE A 321 19.82 -26.04 3.89
C ILE A 321 20.11 -25.41 2.53
N LEU A 322 21.29 -25.62 1.96
CA LEU A 322 21.64 -25.10 0.63
C LEU A 322 20.74 -25.68 -0.49
N LYS A 323 20.25 -26.92 -0.35
CA LYS A 323 19.27 -27.51 -1.29
C LYS A 323 17.89 -26.86 -1.17
N VAL A 324 17.46 -26.49 0.03
CA VAL A 324 16.15 -25.85 0.28
C VAL A 324 16.02 -24.50 -0.41
N ILE A 325 17.13 -23.78 -0.58
CA ILE A 325 17.13 -22.44 -1.18
C ILE A 325 17.31 -22.46 -2.72
N GLU A 326 17.47 -23.63 -3.33
CA GLU A 326 17.62 -23.71 -4.79
C GLU A 326 16.44 -23.07 -5.53
N GLY A 327 16.74 -22.14 -6.44
CA GLY A 327 15.74 -21.40 -7.22
C GLY A 327 15.00 -20.29 -6.44
N LYS A 328 15.45 -19.94 -5.21
CA LYS A 328 14.82 -18.91 -4.39
C LYS A 328 15.78 -17.72 -4.20
N GLN A 329 15.22 -16.56 -3.80
CA GLN A 329 16.03 -15.42 -3.40
C GLN A 329 16.59 -15.65 -2.00
N ALA A 330 17.92 -15.71 -1.87
CA ALA A 330 18.58 -15.97 -0.61
C ALA A 330 19.88 -15.20 -0.44
N ILE A 331 20.22 -14.89 0.81
CA ILE A 331 21.52 -14.32 1.22
C ILE A 331 22.14 -15.30 2.22
N LEU A 332 23.40 -15.67 2.01
CA LEU A 332 24.16 -16.54 2.90
C LEU A 332 24.91 -15.68 3.90
N LEU A 333 24.64 -15.87 5.19
CA LEU A 333 25.24 -15.12 6.28
C LEU A 333 26.28 -15.99 7.00
N LEU A 334 27.56 -15.59 6.93
CA LEU A 334 28.64 -16.14 7.75
C LEU A 334 28.63 -15.40 9.09
N ASN A 335 27.97 -15.97 10.07
CA ASN A 335 27.85 -15.39 11.42
C ASN A 335 28.99 -15.83 12.34
N LYS A 336 29.17 -15.08 13.42
CA LYS A 336 30.21 -15.28 14.44
C LYS A 336 31.63 -15.00 13.94
N THR A 337 31.76 -13.99 13.09
CA THR A 337 33.07 -13.55 12.58
C THR A 337 33.96 -12.89 13.65
N ASP A 338 33.42 -12.66 14.84
CA ASP A 338 34.13 -12.28 16.06
C ASP A 338 34.99 -13.42 16.62
N LEU A 339 34.77 -14.67 16.19
CA LEU A 339 35.55 -15.84 16.53
C LEU A 339 36.57 -16.19 15.44
N ALA A 340 37.39 -17.23 15.69
CA ALA A 340 38.34 -17.72 14.68
C ALA A 340 37.55 -18.28 13.47
N VAL A 341 37.69 -17.65 12.31
CA VAL A 341 36.99 -18.01 11.07
C VAL A 341 37.62 -19.25 10.46
N ILE A 342 36.84 -20.35 10.37
CA ILE A 342 37.19 -21.61 9.72
C ILE A 342 36.51 -21.71 8.35
N LEU A 343 35.24 -21.34 8.27
CA LEU A 343 34.48 -21.32 7.03
C LEU A 343 34.64 -19.95 6.35
N GLN A 344 35.19 -19.93 5.14
CA GLN A 344 35.42 -18.72 4.34
C GLN A 344 34.28 -18.51 3.34
N GLU A 345 34.03 -17.26 2.94
CA GLU A 345 33.05 -16.86 1.93
C GLU A 345 33.25 -17.60 0.61
N THR A 346 34.52 -17.72 0.17
CA THR A 346 34.88 -18.43 -1.07
C THR A 346 34.35 -19.86 -1.12
N LYS A 347 34.31 -20.55 0.03
CA LYS A 347 33.82 -21.93 0.10
C LYS A 347 32.33 -22.04 -0.14
N LEU A 348 31.53 -21.09 0.38
CA LEU A 348 30.08 -21.02 0.10
C LEU A 348 29.83 -20.61 -1.36
N GLN A 349 30.61 -19.69 -1.89
CA GLN A 349 30.53 -19.29 -3.30
C GLN A 349 30.82 -20.45 -4.26
N GLU A 350 31.85 -21.25 -3.99
CA GLU A 350 32.16 -22.47 -4.75
C GLU A 350 30.99 -23.46 -4.74
N LEU A 351 30.43 -23.74 -3.55
CA LEU A 351 29.34 -24.72 -3.39
C LEU A 351 28.04 -24.32 -4.06
N THR A 352 27.78 -23.02 -4.14
CA THR A 352 26.57 -22.47 -4.75
C THR A 352 26.75 -22.01 -6.19
N GLY A 353 28.00 -22.13 -6.73
CA GLY A 353 28.33 -21.62 -8.06
C GLY A 353 28.20 -20.09 -8.16
N GLY A 354 28.37 -19.38 -7.06
CA GLY A 354 28.28 -17.91 -7.01
C GLY A 354 26.86 -17.35 -7.17
N ARG A 355 25.83 -18.18 -7.08
CA ARG A 355 24.43 -17.78 -7.31
C ARG A 355 23.87 -16.89 -6.19
N TYR A 356 24.40 -16.95 -4.98
CA TYR A 356 23.89 -16.23 -3.83
C TYR A 356 24.96 -15.28 -3.26
N PRO A 357 24.59 -14.07 -2.88
CA PRO A 357 25.49 -13.19 -2.14
C PRO A 357 25.84 -13.80 -0.78
N VAL A 358 27.11 -13.66 -0.39
CA VAL A 358 27.63 -14.10 0.91
C VAL A 358 28.04 -12.87 1.70
N VAL A 359 27.54 -12.75 2.94
CA VAL A 359 27.84 -11.62 3.83
C VAL A 359 28.38 -12.13 5.15
N SER A 360 29.56 -11.65 5.51
CA SER A 360 30.18 -11.90 6.82
C SER A 360 29.60 -10.95 7.86
N VAL A 361 29.06 -11.52 8.96
CA VAL A 361 28.43 -10.77 10.05
C VAL A 361 28.89 -11.29 11.42
N SER A 362 28.87 -10.41 12.42
CA SER A 362 28.81 -10.81 13.81
C SER A 362 27.53 -10.24 14.44
N ALA A 363 26.55 -11.07 14.63
CA ALA A 363 25.31 -10.67 15.29
C ALA A 363 25.53 -10.20 16.74
N LYS A 364 26.58 -10.72 17.40
CA LYS A 364 26.98 -10.33 18.76
C LYS A 364 27.58 -8.93 18.81
N GLU A 365 28.50 -8.63 17.91
CA GLU A 365 29.19 -7.34 17.84
C GLU A 365 28.48 -6.35 16.91
N GLN A 366 27.34 -6.73 16.34
CA GLN A 366 26.52 -5.96 15.40
C GLN A 366 27.32 -5.43 14.18
N THR A 367 28.29 -6.21 13.70
CA THR A 367 29.12 -5.86 12.54
C THR A 367 28.63 -6.57 11.28
N GLY A 368 28.83 -5.95 10.11
CA GLY A 368 28.43 -6.50 8.81
C GLY A 368 26.93 -6.30 8.45
N LEU A 369 26.13 -5.75 9.35
CA LEU A 369 24.68 -5.55 9.12
C LEU A 369 24.41 -4.55 7.99
N SER A 370 25.22 -3.50 7.86
CA SER A 370 25.10 -2.53 6.75
C SER A 370 25.34 -3.18 5.38
N LYS A 371 26.23 -4.19 5.30
CA LYS A 371 26.44 -4.97 4.08
C LYS A 371 25.26 -5.87 3.77
N LEU A 372 24.61 -6.42 4.82
CA LEU A 372 23.38 -7.18 4.65
C LEU A 372 22.28 -6.29 4.06
N THR A 373 22.10 -5.07 4.59
CA THR A 373 21.14 -4.09 4.05
C THR A 373 21.42 -3.77 2.59
N GLU A 374 22.69 -3.53 2.25
CA GLU A 374 23.11 -3.29 0.88
C GLU A 374 22.77 -4.46 -0.05
N GLN A 375 22.98 -5.71 0.39
CA GLN A 375 22.63 -6.89 -0.41
C GLN A 375 21.11 -7.06 -0.55
N ILE A 376 20.34 -6.80 0.51
CA ILE A 376 18.87 -6.81 0.42
C ILE A 376 18.40 -5.72 -0.55
N HIS A 377 18.98 -4.52 -0.43
CA HIS A 377 18.67 -3.42 -1.34
C HIS A 377 19.01 -3.80 -2.79
N ASN A 378 20.14 -4.45 -3.01
CA ASN A 378 20.57 -4.90 -4.32
C ASN A 378 19.64 -5.97 -4.91
N LEU A 379 19.10 -6.88 -4.11
CA LEU A 379 18.20 -7.94 -4.58
C LEU A 379 16.77 -7.45 -4.88
N PHE A 380 16.26 -6.50 -4.08
CA PHE A 380 14.85 -6.10 -4.15
C PHE A 380 14.64 -4.68 -4.66
N TYR A 381 15.66 -3.83 -4.62
CA TYR A 381 15.58 -2.42 -4.98
C TYR A 381 16.63 -2.01 -6.03
N GLN A 382 17.43 -2.97 -6.53
CA GLN A 382 18.41 -2.70 -7.59
C GLN A 382 17.85 -2.92 -9.00
N GLY A 383 18.22 -1.99 -9.79
CA GLY A 383 18.24 -1.94 -11.24
C GLY A 383 17.37 -0.83 -11.77
N GLU A 384 16.23 -0.51 -11.16
CA GLU A 384 15.26 0.40 -11.75
C GLU A 384 14.43 1.18 -10.72
N ILE A 385 14.70 1.05 -9.42
CA ILE A 385 14.09 1.96 -8.44
C ILE A 385 14.88 3.26 -8.41
N SER A 386 14.80 4.01 -9.49
CA SER A 386 15.03 5.44 -9.44
C SER A 386 13.82 6.04 -8.72
N VAL A 387 13.92 6.18 -7.41
CA VAL A 387 12.87 6.70 -6.49
C VAL A 387 12.36 8.08 -6.92
N GLN A 388 12.82 8.62 -8.03
CA GLN A 388 12.46 9.96 -8.47
C GLN A 388 11.31 10.01 -9.48
N ASP A 389 11.09 8.98 -10.34
CA ASP A 389 10.10 9.10 -11.41
C ASP A 389 9.31 7.81 -11.77
N GLU A 390 9.53 6.66 -11.11
CA GLU A 390 8.82 5.44 -11.45
C GLU A 390 7.48 5.28 -10.73
N LEU A 391 6.46 4.94 -11.52
CA LEU A 391 5.14 4.62 -11.04
C LEU A 391 5.07 3.14 -10.64
N TYR A 392 4.82 2.87 -9.36
CA TYR A 392 4.61 1.53 -8.84
C TYR A 392 3.12 1.25 -8.62
N ILE A 393 2.65 0.13 -9.14
CA ILE A 393 1.33 -0.41 -8.82
C ILE A 393 1.45 -1.17 -7.49
N THR A 394 0.75 -0.70 -6.45
CA THR A 394 0.85 -1.27 -5.09
C THR A 394 -0.37 -2.09 -4.69
N ASN A 395 -1.41 -2.11 -5.53
CA ASN A 395 -2.71 -2.70 -5.21
C ASN A 395 -3.01 -3.89 -6.13
N ALA A 396 -3.39 -5.04 -5.52
CA ALA A 396 -3.72 -6.27 -6.25
C ALA A 396 -4.91 -6.06 -7.22
N ARG A 397 -5.93 -5.27 -6.86
CA ARG A 397 -7.07 -4.95 -7.72
C ARG A 397 -6.60 -4.25 -8.99
N GLN A 398 -5.72 -3.24 -8.86
CA GLN A 398 -5.15 -2.51 -10.00
C GLN A 398 -4.34 -3.45 -10.89
N LYS A 399 -3.53 -4.35 -10.29
CA LYS A 399 -2.77 -5.38 -11.03
C LYS A 399 -3.69 -6.28 -11.85
N HIS A 400 -4.79 -6.78 -11.26
CA HIS A 400 -5.75 -7.62 -11.98
C HIS A 400 -6.38 -6.88 -13.16
N ALA A 401 -6.80 -5.63 -12.97
CA ALA A 401 -7.35 -4.83 -14.04
C ALA A 401 -6.35 -4.58 -15.20
N LEU A 402 -5.06 -4.40 -14.89
CA LEU A 402 -4.01 -4.33 -15.91
C LEU A 402 -3.81 -5.64 -16.65
N LEU A 403 -3.90 -6.78 -15.96
CA LEU A 403 -3.82 -8.11 -16.58
C LEU A 403 -5.02 -8.36 -17.51
N ASP A 404 -6.23 -8.02 -17.08
CA ASP A 404 -7.44 -8.13 -17.90
C ASP A 404 -7.36 -7.26 -19.16
N ALA A 405 -6.83 -6.04 -19.03
CA ALA A 405 -6.59 -5.16 -20.17
C ALA A 405 -5.53 -5.72 -21.14
N ALA A 406 -4.44 -6.30 -20.61
CA ALA A 406 -3.40 -6.93 -21.42
C ALA A 406 -3.95 -8.15 -22.19
N GLU A 407 -4.82 -8.94 -21.56
CA GLU A 407 -5.50 -10.06 -22.22
C GLU A 407 -6.44 -9.57 -23.34
N GLY A 408 -7.19 -8.48 -23.12
CA GLY A 408 -8.00 -7.84 -24.15
C GLY A 408 -7.16 -7.44 -25.37
N LEU A 409 -6.05 -6.73 -25.14
CA LEU A 409 -5.13 -6.33 -26.22
C LEU A 409 -4.46 -7.53 -26.90
N GLN A 410 -4.22 -8.63 -26.18
CA GLN A 410 -3.71 -9.86 -26.80
C GLN A 410 -4.73 -10.45 -27.77
N ARG A 411 -6.02 -10.48 -27.43
CA ARG A 411 -7.10 -10.93 -28.33
C ARG A 411 -7.20 -10.05 -29.58
N VAL A 412 -7.01 -8.72 -29.45
CA VAL A 412 -6.93 -7.83 -30.63
C VAL A 412 -5.82 -8.29 -31.57
N GLN A 413 -4.64 -8.56 -31.04
CA GLN A 413 -3.48 -9.00 -31.82
C GLN A 413 -3.73 -10.35 -32.53
N GLU A 414 -4.39 -11.27 -31.83
CA GLU A 414 -4.79 -12.57 -32.41
C GLU A 414 -5.82 -12.39 -33.52
N SER A 415 -6.82 -11.56 -33.35
CA SER A 415 -7.84 -11.24 -34.34
C SER A 415 -7.23 -10.61 -35.61
N ILE A 416 -6.26 -9.70 -35.45
CA ILE A 416 -5.51 -9.13 -36.58
C ILE A 416 -4.73 -10.23 -37.32
N SER A 417 -4.02 -11.09 -36.58
CA SER A 417 -3.18 -12.16 -37.16
C SER A 417 -4.00 -13.19 -37.93
N LEU A 418 -5.26 -13.42 -37.53
CA LEU A 418 -6.21 -14.32 -38.18
C LEU A 418 -6.96 -13.64 -39.34
N GLY A 419 -6.74 -12.36 -39.60
CA GLY A 419 -7.43 -11.60 -40.65
C GLY A 419 -8.93 -11.48 -40.38
N MET A 420 -9.34 -11.39 -39.13
CA MET A 420 -10.76 -11.22 -38.76
C MET A 420 -11.27 -9.84 -39.18
N PRO A 421 -12.58 -9.68 -39.40
CA PRO A 421 -13.19 -8.37 -39.65
C PRO A 421 -12.92 -7.36 -38.50
N GLU A 422 -12.86 -6.10 -38.83
CA GLU A 422 -12.42 -5.02 -37.93
C GLU A 422 -13.38 -4.75 -36.75
N ASP A 423 -14.65 -5.10 -36.86
CA ASP A 423 -15.63 -5.07 -35.78
C ASP A 423 -15.24 -5.96 -34.59
N PHE A 424 -14.49 -7.05 -34.82
CA PHE A 424 -13.96 -7.89 -33.74
C PHE A 424 -12.87 -7.15 -32.95
N TYR A 425 -12.06 -6.30 -33.58
CA TYR A 425 -11.03 -5.54 -32.89
C TYR A 425 -11.63 -4.54 -31.90
N SER A 426 -12.75 -3.86 -32.27
CA SER A 426 -13.39 -2.87 -31.41
C SER A 426 -13.95 -3.50 -30.13
N ILE A 427 -14.48 -4.72 -30.18
CA ILE A 427 -14.99 -5.44 -29.00
C ILE A 427 -13.87 -5.68 -27.98
N ASP A 428 -12.74 -6.19 -28.41
CA ASP A 428 -11.62 -6.49 -27.50
C ASP A 428 -10.90 -5.23 -27.05
N LEU A 429 -10.83 -4.19 -27.87
CA LEU A 429 -10.34 -2.87 -27.47
C LEU A 429 -11.23 -2.26 -26.38
N LEU A 430 -12.56 -2.33 -26.52
CA LEU A 430 -13.49 -1.86 -25.50
C LEU A 430 -13.36 -2.66 -24.20
N ALA A 431 -13.18 -3.97 -24.25
CA ALA A 431 -12.95 -4.78 -23.07
C ALA A 431 -11.68 -4.33 -22.31
N ALA A 432 -10.59 -4.05 -23.03
CA ALA A 432 -9.37 -3.50 -22.42
C ALA A 432 -9.59 -2.09 -21.85
N TYR A 433 -10.33 -1.23 -22.54
CA TYR A 433 -10.69 0.10 -22.09
C TYR A 433 -11.50 0.08 -20.79
N GLU A 434 -12.50 -0.80 -20.70
CA GLU A 434 -13.35 -0.97 -19.52
C GLU A 434 -12.56 -1.52 -18.32
N ALA A 435 -11.70 -2.52 -18.55
CA ALA A 435 -10.82 -3.06 -17.53
C ALA A 435 -9.94 -1.97 -16.90
N LEU A 436 -9.31 -1.13 -17.71
CA LEU A 436 -8.53 0.02 -17.24
C LEU A 436 -9.39 1.04 -16.48
N GLY A 437 -10.63 1.26 -16.90
CA GLY A 437 -11.58 2.16 -16.22
C GLY A 437 -11.93 1.73 -14.79
N THR A 438 -11.84 0.44 -14.49
CA THR A 438 -12.04 -0.04 -13.11
C THR A 438 -10.97 0.45 -12.15
N ILE A 439 -9.75 0.76 -12.63
CA ILE A 439 -8.65 1.27 -11.80
C ILE A 439 -8.99 2.64 -11.22
N THR A 440 -9.51 3.54 -12.05
CA THR A 440 -9.91 4.89 -11.66
C THR A 440 -11.30 4.95 -11.04
N GLY A 441 -12.09 3.89 -11.19
CA GLY A 441 -13.43 3.79 -10.61
C GLY A 441 -14.55 4.28 -11.54
N GLU A 442 -14.29 4.50 -12.84
CA GLU A 442 -15.29 5.01 -13.77
C GLU A 442 -16.36 3.97 -14.14
N THR A 443 -16.00 2.68 -14.11
CA THR A 443 -16.87 1.56 -14.49
C THR A 443 -17.20 0.64 -13.31
N VAL A 444 -17.04 1.11 -12.06
CA VAL A 444 -17.17 0.29 -10.85
C VAL A 444 -18.58 0.40 -10.27
N GLY A 445 -19.21 -0.75 -9.96
CA GLY A 445 -20.50 -0.81 -9.28
C GLY A 445 -20.43 -0.38 -7.81
N GLU A 446 -21.58 0.07 -7.27
CA GLU A 446 -21.70 0.55 -5.88
C GLU A 446 -21.23 -0.49 -4.83
N ASP A 447 -21.49 -1.78 -5.06
CA ASP A 447 -21.12 -2.85 -4.12
C ASP A 447 -19.61 -2.94 -3.93
N LEU A 448 -18.83 -2.87 -5.02
CA LEU A 448 -17.36 -2.90 -4.95
C LEU A 448 -16.82 -1.63 -4.30
N VAL A 449 -17.40 -0.46 -4.60
CA VAL A 449 -17.05 0.80 -3.93
C VAL A 449 -17.27 0.67 -2.41
N ASN A 450 -18.44 0.16 -2.00
CA ASN A 450 -18.76 -0.04 -0.59
C ASN A 450 -17.79 -1.01 0.09
N GLU A 451 -17.44 -2.11 -0.56
CA GLU A 451 -16.48 -3.09 -0.03
C GLU A 451 -15.08 -2.46 0.17
N ILE A 452 -14.58 -1.73 -0.81
CA ILE A 452 -13.27 -1.06 -0.72
C ILE A 452 -13.25 -0.11 0.49
N PHE A 453 -14.24 0.77 0.61
CA PHE A 453 -14.26 1.77 1.68
C PHE A 453 -14.57 1.19 3.08
N SER A 454 -15.23 0.04 3.16
CA SER A 454 -15.47 -0.65 4.44
C SER A 454 -14.18 -1.06 5.18
N ARG A 455 -13.07 -1.18 4.46
CA ARG A 455 -11.75 -1.54 4.98
C ARG A 455 -10.94 -0.32 5.47
N PHE A 456 -11.49 0.88 5.32
CA PHE A 456 -10.81 2.13 5.71
C PHE A 456 -11.01 2.41 7.20
N CYS A 457 -10.15 3.29 7.75
CA CYS A 457 -10.27 3.73 9.14
C CYS A 457 -11.51 4.60 9.34
N MET A 458 -12.08 4.55 10.56
CA MET A 458 -13.10 5.50 11.00
C MET A 458 -12.55 6.93 10.97
N GLY A 459 -13.34 7.88 10.47
CA GLY A 459 -12.94 9.30 10.42
C GLY A 459 -12.09 9.69 9.20
N LYS A 460 -11.91 8.75 8.23
CA LYS A 460 -11.24 8.98 6.93
C LYS A 460 -12.20 8.73 5.78
#